data_31b5ef6a1b52007fa780aa9024a2cb7a
#
_entry.id   31b5ef6a1b52007fa780aa9024a2cb7a
#
_cell.length_a   1.000
_cell.length_b   1.000
_cell.length_c   1.000
_cell.angle_alpha   90.00
_cell.angle_beta   90.00
_cell.angle_gamma   90.00
#
_symmetry.space_group_name_H-M   'P 1'
#
loop_
_entity.id
_entity.type
_entity.pdbx_description
1 polymer ?
#
loop_
_entity_poly.entity_id
_entity_poly.type
_entity_poly.pdbx_seq_one_letter_code
_entity_poly.pdbx_strand_id
1 'polypeptide(L)'
;MHHGTILYSSDLETVGQVLRVDPEKIQAKGVRSVRARVTTVRAHMPRPVPLAQFKARLLEEISRERPMEPYALTETDIAAVETIKRERYDRWEWNYGISPPCDLLRRRRVEGCGLVEAHIHLEEGRIAGLAFFGDFFSAVEPEELADLLQGCPLRQEDLLARLEEVDVSRYFAGLTAGGLADILST
;
A
#
# COMPACT_ATOMS: atom_id res chain seq x y z
N MET A 1 9.45 0.29 -9.16
CA MET A 1 8.34 0.45 -10.11
C MET A 1 7.68 1.79 -9.86
N HIS A 2 7.36 2.57 -10.89
CA HIS A 2 6.57 3.81 -10.75
C HIS A 2 5.19 3.57 -11.33
N HIS A 3 4.15 3.98 -10.61
CA HIS A 3 2.79 3.98 -11.12
C HIS A 3 2.13 5.31 -10.79
N GLY A 4 1.14 5.66 -11.58
CA GLY A 4 0.37 6.88 -11.38
C GLY A 4 -0.94 6.84 -12.16
N THR A 5 -1.85 7.70 -11.78
CA THR A 5 -3.14 7.85 -12.45
C THR A 5 -3.26 9.23 -13.04
N ILE A 6 -3.59 9.30 -14.33
CA ILE A 6 -3.89 10.55 -15.03
C ILE A 6 -5.41 10.67 -15.19
N LEU A 7 -6.00 11.66 -14.53
CA LEU A 7 -7.42 11.97 -14.68
C LEU A 7 -7.62 12.79 -15.96
N TYR A 8 -8.18 12.17 -17.00
CA TYR A 8 -8.41 12.86 -18.26
C TYR A 8 -9.66 13.74 -18.25
N SER A 9 -10.83 13.17 -17.93
CA SER A 9 -12.13 13.85 -17.94
C SER A 9 -13.08 13.33 -16.86
N SER A 10 -12.53 12.81 -15.76
CA SER A 10 -13.31 12.27 -14.64
C SER A 10 -14.14 13.38 -13.98
N ASP A 11 -15.35 13.02 -13.53
CA ASP A 11 -16.11 13.87 -12.63
C ASP A 11 -15.48 13.84 -11.24
N LEU A 12 -14.84 14.95 -10.86
CA LEU A 12 -14.12 15.07 -9.60
C LEU A 12 -15.03 15.09 -8.38
N GLU A 13 -16.32 15.42 -8.56
CA GLU A 13 -17.30 15.35 -7.48
C GLU A 13 -17.64 13.91 -7.16
N THR A 14 -17.96 13.11 -8.18
CA THR A 14 -18.16 11.67 -8.03
C THR A 14 -16.92 10.96 -7.46
N VAL A 15 -15.71 11.30 -7.94
CA VAL A 15 -14.46 10.78 -7.39
C VAL A 15 -14.34 11.08 -5.90
N GLY A 16 -14.67 12.31 -5.47
CA GLY A 16 -14.63 12.70 -4.07
C GLY A 16 -15.64 11.99 -3.18
N GLN A 17 -16.80 11.62 -3.72
CA GLN A 17 -17.85 10.91 -3.00
C GLN A 17 -17.55 9.40 -2.87
N VAL A 18 -16.96 8.80 -3.89
CA VAL A 18 -16.65 7.36 -3.92
C VAL A 18 -15.40 7.02 -3.12
N LEU A 19 -14.40 7.89 -3.13
CA LEU A 19 -13.17 7.69 -2.38
C LEU A 19 -13.38 7.99 -0.90
N ARG A 20 -13.43 6.97 -0.06
CA ARG A 20 -13.32 7.12 1.39
C ARG A 20 -11.89 7.49 1.74
N VAL A 21 -11.60 8.78 1.81
CA VAL A 21 -10.28 9.26 2.21
C VAL A 21 -10.18 9.20 3.73
N ASP A 22 -9.12 8.57 4.22
CA ASP A 22 -8.79 8.55 5.64
C ASP A 22 -8.64 9.99 6.17
N PRO A 23 -9.40 10.38 7.22
CA PRO A 23 -9.32 11.70 7.82
C PRO A 23 -7.89 12.10 8.22
N GLU A 24 -7.07 11.16 8.69
CA GLU A 24 -5.68 11.39 9.05
C GLU A 24 -4.82 11.76 7.83
N LYS A 25 -5.09 11.18 6.65
CA LYS A 25 -4.43 11.59 5.39
C LYS A 25 -4.74 13.03 5.00
N ILE A 26 -5.93 13.51 5.35
CA ILE A 26 -6.35 14.90 5.07
C ILE A 26 -5.65 15.85 6.02
N GLN A 27 -5.60 15.54 7.32
CA GLN A 27 -4.99 16.40 8.35
C GLN A 27 -3.48 16.55 8.16
N ALA A 28 -2.76 15.46 7.91
CA ALA A 28 -1.30 15.45 7.75
C ALA A 28 -0.78 16.30 6.59
N LYS A 29 -1.62 16.59 5.58
CA LYS A 29 -1.21 17.37 4.38
C LYS A 29 -1.84 18.76 4.28
N GLY A 30 -2.58 19.21 5.30
CA GLY A 30 -3.18 20.55 5.34
C GLY A 30 -4.22 20.84 4.24
N VAL A 31 -4.69 19.84 3.51
CA VAL A 31 -5.62 20.01 2.38
C VAL A 31 -6.98 19.40 2.71
N ARG A 32 -8.01 20.21 2.65
CA ARG A 32 -9.36 19.89 3.12
C ARG A 32 -10.17 18.90 2.27
N SER A 33 -9.76 18.57 1.04
CA SER A 33 -10.51 17.63 0.19
C SER A 33 -9.67 17.01 -0.93
N VAL A 34 -10.09 15.85 -1.45
CA VAL A 34 -9.51 15.22 -2.66
C VAL A 34 -9.60 16.17 -3.85
N ARG A 35 -10.72 16.88 -4.01
CA ARG A 35 -10.97 17.85 -5.09
C ARG A 35 -9.92 18.96 -5.15
N ALA A 36 -9.36 19.38 -4.02
CA ALA A 36 -8.33 20.44 -3.98
C ALA A 36 -6.93 19.96 -4.43
N ARG A 37 -6.73 18.65 -4.60
CA ARG A 37 -5.43 18.04 -4.94
C ARG A 37 -5.31 17.57 -6.37
N VAL A 38 -6.42 17.39 -7.06
CA VAL A 38 -6.45 16.81 -8.41
C VAL A 38 -7.28 17.68 -9.34
N THR A 39 -6.92 17.63 -10.61
CA THR A 39 -7.68 18.22 -11.72
C THR A 39 -7.73 17.24 -12.87
N THR A 40 -8.46 17.57 -13.93
CA THR A 40 -8.49 16.76 -15.16
C THR A 40 -7.68 17.42 -16.26
N VAL A 41 -6.96 16.62 -17.04
CA VAL A 41 -6.18 17.10 -18.17
C VAL A 41 -7.05 17.86 -19.15
N ARG A 42 -8.24 17.34 -19.45
CA ARG A 42 -9.18 17.94 -20.42
C ARG A 42 -9.58 19.38 -20.06
N ALA A 43 -9.72 19.69 -18.77
CA ALA A 43 -10.08 21.03 -18.31
C ALA A 43 -9.02 22.10 -18.63
N HIS A 44 -7.76 21.70 -18.82
CA HIS A 44 -6.63 22.57 -19.12
C HIS A 44 -6.18 22.51 -20.59
N MET A 45 -6.87 21.75 -21.43
CA MET A 45 -6.56 21.66 -22.86
C MET A 45 -7.20 22.81 -23.62
N PRO A 46 -6.44 23.60 -24.41
CA PRO A 46 -7.01 24.64 -25.28
C PRO A 46 -8.01 24.06 -26.31
N ARG A 47 -7.76 22.84 -26.76
CA ARG A 47 -8.62 22.07 -27.66
C ARG A 47 -8.72 20.64 -27.14
N PRO A 48 -9.79 20.30 -26.40
CA PRO A 48 -10.01 18.95 -25.89
C PRO A 48 -10.13 17.95 -27.03
N VAL A 49 -9.49 16.79 -26.88
CA VAL A 49 -9.53 15.67 -27.83
C VAL A 49 -10.24 14.46 -27.19
N PRO A 50 -10.68 13.45 -27.96
CA PRO A 50 -11.15 12.20 -27.38
C PRO A 50 -10.06 11.48 -26.54
N LEU A 51 -10.46 10.73 -25.51
CA LEU A 51 -9.53 9.99 -24.65
C LEU A 51 -8.59 9.06 -25.44
N ALA A 52 -9.12 8.37 -26.47
CA ALA A 52 -8.31 7.50 -27.32
C ALA A 52 -7.16 8.26 -28.02
N GLN A 53 -7.44 9.47 -28.53
CA GLN A 53 -6.43 10.31 -29.15
C GLN A 53 -5.41 10.84 -28.13
N PHE A 54 -5.86 11.20 -26.93
CA PHE A 54 -4.95 11.58 -25.83
C PHE A 54 -4.01 10.43 -25.48
N LYS A 55 -4.54 9.20 -25.31
CA LYS A 55 -3.74 7.99 -25.04
C LYS A 55 -2.71 7.72 -26.13
N ALA A 56 -3.12 7.80 -27.40
CA ALA A 56 -2.21 7.60 -28.52
C ALA A 56 -1.05 8.59 -28.49
N ARG A 57 -1.34 9.87 -28.31
CA ARG A 57 -0.29 10.91 -28.21
C ARG A 57 0.63 10.72 -27.01
N LEU A 58 0.09 10.32 -25.87
CA LEU A 58 0.88 10.03 -24.67
C LEU A 58 1.88 8.89 -24.93
N LEU A 59 1.41 7.82 -25.58
CA LEU A 59 2.28 6.69 -25.95
C LEU A 59 3.34 7.09 -26.98
N GLU A 60 3.00 7.93 -27.97
CA GLU A 60 3.95 8.48 -28.92
C GLU A 60 5.06 9.28 -28.24
N GLU A 61 4.72 10.16 -27.30
CA GLU A 61 5.71 10.95 -26.56
C GLU A 61 6.62 10.09 -25.69
N ILE A 62 6.06 9.11 -24.97
CA ILE A 62 6.86 8.18 -24.16
C ILE A 62 7.81 7.38 -25.07
N SER A 63 7.34 6.94 -26.24
CA SER A 63 8.14 6.17 -27.21
C SER A 63 9.28 6.96 -27.82
N ARG A 64 9.20 8.30 -27.86
CA ARG A 64 10.30 9.15 -28.34
C ARG A 64 11.50 9.12 -27.41
N GLU A 65 11.28 9.09 -26.11
CA GLU A 65 12.36 9.01 -25.11
C GLU A 65 12.87 7.58 -24.93
N ARG A 66 11.98 6.60 -25.01
CA ARG A 66 12.28 5.19 -24.85
C ARG A 66 11.52 4.37 -25.88
N PRO A 67 12.21 3.79 -26.89
CA PRO A 67 11.58 2.90 -27.85
C PRO A 67 10.77 1.83 -27.15
N MET A 68 9.51 1.68 -27.51
CA MET A 68 8.59 0.69 -26.98
C MET A 68 8.16 -0.25 -28.09
N GLU A 69 8.25 -1.55 -27.83
CA GLU A 69 7.69 -2.57 -28.70
C GLU A 69 6.38 -3.09 -28.10
N PRO A 70 5.27 -3.06 -28.85
CA PRO A 70 4.03 -3.67 -28.41
C PRO A 70 4.21 -5.17 -28.26
N TYR A 71 3.89 -5.71 -27.08
CA TYR A 71 3.87 -7.15 -26.85
C TYR A 71 2.44 -7.66 -26.87
N ALA A 72 2.12 -8.57 -27.76
CA ALA A 72 0.85 -9.27 -27.77
C ALA A 72 0.99 -10.58 -26.98
N LEU A 73 0.11 -10.80 -26.00
CA LEU A 73 0.11 -12.04 -25.22
C LEU A 73 -0.09 -13.23 -26.14
N THR A 74 0.77 -14.23 -25.99
CA THR A 74 0.68 -15.50 -26.69
C THR A 74 -0.29 -16.46 -25.98
N GLU A 75 -0.68 -17.55 -26.64
CA GLU A 75 -1.48 -18.61 -26.00
C GLU A 75 -0.78 -19.19 -24.77
N THR A 76 0.54 -19.30 -24.80
CA THR A 76 1.36 -19.76 -23.66
C THR A 76 1.27 -18.79 -22.49
N ASP A 77 1.33 -17.48 -22.74
CA ASP A 77 1.18 -16.47 -21.70
C ASP A 77 -0.22 -16.54 -21.08
N ILE A 78 -1.24 -16.66 -21.92
CA ILE A 78 -2.63 -16.78 -21.44
C ILE A 78 -2.80 -18.04 -20.58
N ALA A 79 -2.25 -19.18 -21.00
CA ALA A 79 -2.29 -20.42 -20.22
C ALA A 79 -1.57 -20.27 -18.86
N ALA A 80 -0.43 -19.56 -18.82
CA ALA A 80 0.29 -19.27 -17.59
C ALA A 80 -0.53 -18.35 -16.66
N VAL A 81 -1.17 -17.31 -17.21
CA VAL A 81 -2.07 -16.41 -16.46
C VAL A 81 -3.25 -17.19 -15.85
N GLU A 82 -3.91 -18.05 -16.63
CA GLU A 82 -5.03 -18.88 -16.14
C GLU A 82 -4.57 -19.88 -15.05
N THR A 83 -3.35 -20.35 -15.13
CA THR A 83 -2.78 -21.21 -14.08
C THR A 83 -2.58 -20.43 -12.79
N ILE A 84 -1.94 -19.27 -12.83
CA ILE A 84 -1.73 -18.40 -11.66
C ILE A 84 -3.08 -17.97 -11.07
N LYS A 85 -4.04 -17.60 -11.92
CA LYS A 85 -5.39 -17.26 -11.50
C LYS A 85 -6.02 -18.39 -10.68
N ARG A 86 -6.05 -19.62 -11.23
CA ARG A 86 -6.64 -20.78 -10.57
C ARG A 86 -5.91 -21.17 -9.28
N GLU A 87 -4.57 -21.13 -9.27
CA GLU A 87 -3.74 -21.56 -8.15
C GLU A 87 -3.70 -20.57 -7.01
N ARG A 88 -3.96 -19.28 -7.28
CA ARG A 88 -3.88 -18.20 -6.29
C ARG A 88 -5.16 -17.40 -6.18
N TYR A 89 -5.55 -16.72 -7.24
CA TYR A 89 -6.57 -15.66 -7.18
C TYR A 89 -8.01 -16.18 -7.10
N ASP A 90 -8.31 -17.37 -7.63
CA ASP A 90 -9.64 -17.98 -7.54
C ASP A 90 -9.83 -18.77 -6.23
N ARG A 91 -8.79 -18.89 -5.40
CA ARG A 91 -8.88 -19.62 -4.15
C ARG A 91 -9.63 -18.83 -3.09
N TRP A 92 -10.46 -19.53 -2.32
CA TRP A 92 -11.21 -18.96 -1.21
C TRP A 92 -10.28 -18.36 -0.16
N GLU A 93 -9.18 -19.04 0.15
CA GLU A 93 -8.19 -18.58 1.11
C GLU A 93 -7.58 -17.24 0.72
N TRP A 94 -7.29 -17.03 -0.58
CA TRP A 94 -6.77 -15.75 -1.08
C TRP A 94 -7.77 -14.62 -0.93
N ASN A 95 -9.06 -14.89 -1.22
CA ASN A 95 -10.08 -13.85 -1.26
C ASN A 95 -10.69 -13.55 0.13
N TYR A 96 -10.80 -14.57 1.00
CA TYR A 96 -11.57 -14.48 2.23
C TYR A 96 -10.93 -15.20 3.42
N GLY A 97 -10.08 -16.20 3.20
CA GLY A 97 -9.65 -17.13 4.23
C GLY A 97 -8.37 -16.74 4.98
N ILE A 98 -7.58 -15.79 4.46
CA ILE A 98 -6.33 -15.37 5.08
C ILE A 98 -6.59 -14.09 5.88
N SER A 99 -7.24 -14.25 7.02
CA SER A 99 -7.30 -13.21 8.04
C SER A 99 -6.58 -13.77 9.27
N PRO A 100 -5.42 -13.23 9.65
CA PRO A 100 -4.74 -13.68 10.86
C PRO A 100 -5.64 -13.44 12.08
N PRO A 101 -5.62 -14.29 13.11
CA PRO A 101 -6.26 -14.01 14.39
C PRO A 101 -5.80 -12.64 14.87
N CYS A 102 -6.73 -11.82 15.34
CA CYS A 102 -6.44 -10.46 15.77
C CYS A 102 -7.27 -10.11 17.00
N ASP A 103 -6.61 -9.96 18.14
CA ASP A 103 -7.22 -9.50 19.39
C ASP A 103 -7.09 -8.00 19.51
N LEU A 104 -5.96 -7.45 19.02
CA LEU A 104 -5.65 -6.02 19.07
C LEU A 104 -5.29 -5.52 17.68
N LEU A 105 -5.93 -4.45 17.29
CA LEU A 105 -5.59 -3.67 16.10
C LEU A 105 -4.89 -2.39 16.55
N ARG A 106 -3.65 -2.20 16.12
CA ARG A 106 -2.88 -0.97 16.31
C ARG A 106 -2.69 -0.29 14.97
N ARG A 107 -2.97 0.99 14.91
CA ARG A 107 -2.93 1.73 13.65
C ARG A 107 -2.36 3.12 13.88
N ARG A 108 -1.32 3.47 13.13
CA ARG A 108 -0.73 4.80 13.18
C ARG A 108 -0.19 5.24 11.82
N ARG A 109 -0.43 6.49 11.48
CA ARG A 109 0.22 7.11 10.34
C ARG A 109 1.50 7.78 10.81
N VAL A 110 2.61 7.41 10.17
CA VAL A 110 3.96 7.91 10.47
C VAL A 110 4.44 8.75 9.29
N GLU A 111 4.93 9.96 9.58
CA GLU A 111 5.48 10.84 8.56
C GLU A 111 6.73 10.20 7.92
N GLY A 112 6.80 10.22 6.60
CA GLY A 112 7.89 9.58 5.84
C GLY A 112 7.78 8.07 5.68
N CYS A 113 6.97 7.37 6.52
CA CYS A 113 6.74 5.93 6.41
C CYS A 113 5.43 5.61 5.68
N GLY A 114 4.33 6.19 6.14
CA GLY A 114 2.99 5.86 5.70
C GLY A 114 2.08 5.39 6.83
N LEU A 115 1.02 4.67 6.49
CA LEU A 115 0.15 4.00 7.44
C LEU A 115 0.80 2.67 7.83
N VAL A 116 0.96 2.44 9.12
CA VAL A 116 1.31 1.13 9.69
C VAL A 116 0.12 0.64 10.50
N GLU A 117 -0.36 -0.53 10.17
CA GLU A 117 -1.45 -1.22 10.84
C GLU A 117 -0.93 -2.60 11.28
N ALA A 118 -0.99 -2.88 12.57
CA ALA A 118 -0.54 -4.14 13.17
C ALA A 118 -1.74 -4.91 13.73
N HIS A 119 -1.92 -6.12 13.23
CA HIS A 119 -2.89 -7.08 13.74
C HIS A 119 -2.16 -8.01 14.70
N ILE A 120 -2.49 -7.96 15.97
CA ILE A 120 -1.79 -8.65 17.05
C ILE A 120 -2.72 -9.70 17.66
N HIS A 121 -2.27 -10.93 17.70
CA HIS A 121 -2.90 -12.01 18.45
C HIS A 121 -2.07 -12.30 19.70
N LEU A 122 -2.72 -12.37 20.86
CA LEU A 122 -2.07 -12.55 22.15
C LEU A 122 -2.45 -13.87 22.80
N GLU A 123 -1.46 -14.58 23.34
CA GLU A 123 -1.65 -15.68 24.27
C GLU A 123 -0.87 -15.37 25.54
N GLU A 124 -1.55 -15.42 26.67
CA GLU A 124 -0.97 -15.14 27.99
C GLU A 124 -0.19 -13.79 28.07
N GLY A 125 -0.67 -12.77 27.36
CA GLY A 125 -0.05 -11.43 27.29
C GLY A 125 1.22 -11.34 26.45
N ARG A 126 1.50 -12.37 25.65
CA ARG A 126 2.61 -12.42 24.70
C ARG A 126 2.08 -12.47 23.26
N ILE A 127 2.88 -11.98 22.36
CA ILE A 127 2.56 -12.01 20.92
C ILE A 127 2.61 -13.47 20.44
N ALA A 128 1.45 -14.05 20.14
CA ALA A 128 1.30 -15.36 19.52
C ALA A 128 1.19 -15.26 17.99
N GLY A 129 0.76 -14.09 17.49
CA GLY A 129 0.72 -13.80 16.07
C GLY A 129 0.78 -12.30 15.84
N LEU A 130 1.46 -11.90 14.76
CA LEU A 130 1.59 -10.51 14.35
C LEU A 130 1.58 -10.43 12.82
N ALA A 131 0.81 -9.50 12.29
CA ALA A 131 0.82 -9.19 10.86
C ALA A 131 0.76 -7.68 10.66
N PHE A 132 1.50 -7.20 9.66
CA PHE A 132 1.55 -5.78 9.32
C PHE A 132 0.85 -5.49 8.01
N PHE A 133 0.05 -4.44 7.98
CA PHE A 133 -0.66 -3.93 6.81
C PHE A 133 -0.48 -2.42 6.70
N GLY A 134 -0.66 -1.88 5.49
CA GLY A 134 -0.59 -0.44 5.31
C GLY A 134 -0.10 0.01 3.93
N ASP A 135 0.28 1.29 3.84
CA ASP A 135 0.82 1.89 2.62
C ASP A 135 2.30 2.29 2.78
N PHE A 136 3.02 1.60 3.68
CA PHE A 136 4.46 1.76 3.88
C PHE A 136 5.27 1.06 2.79
N PHE A 137 6.53 1.50 2.64
CA PHE A 137 7.50 0.81 1.78
C PHE A 137 8.45 -0.02 2.63
N SER A 138 8.66 -1.25 2.20
CA SER A 138 9.59 -2.19 2.80
C SER A 138 10.63 -2.66 1.79
N ALA A 139 11.86 -2.85 2.23
CA ALA A 139 12.93 -3.45 1.43
C ALA A 139 13.03 -4.96 1.63
N VAL A 140 12.41 -5.49 2.69
CA VAL A 140 12.38 -6.90 3.10
C VAL A 140 10.96 -7.27 3.56
N GLU A 141 10.67 -8.55 3.71
CA GLU A 141 9.34 -9.01 4.11
C GLU A 141 9.06 -8.65 5.59
N PRO A 142 7.98 -7.90 5.90
CA PRO A 142 7.63 -7.54 7.29
C PRO A 142 7.32 -8.74 8.18
N GLU A 143 7.03 -9.89 7.60
CA GLU A 143 6.81 -11.17 8.29
C GLU A 143 8.04 -11.61 9.08
N GLU A 144 9.25 -11.34 8.61
CA GLU A 144 10.50 -11.63 9.34
C GLU A 144 10.54 -10.89 10.67
N LEU A 145 10.04 -9.65 10.69
CA LEU A 145 9.97 -8.86 11.93
C LEU A 145 8.86 -9.34 12.85
N ALA A 146 7.75 -9.81 12.28
CA ALA A 146 6.68 -10.44 13.06
C ALA A 146 7.16 -11.71 13.77
N ASP A 147 7.93 -12.53 13.08
CA ASP A 147 8.53 -13.76 13.63
C ASP A 147 9.53 -13.44 14.76
N LEU A 148 10.35 -12.39 14.61
CA LEU A 148 11.28 -11.91 15.64
C LEU A 148 10.56 -11.53 16.94
N LEU A 149 9.37 -10.95 16.84
CA LEU A 149 8.57 -10.50 17.98
C LEU A 149 7.68 -11.59 18.58
N GLN A 150 7.62 -12.77 17.97
CA GLN A 150 6.82 -13.88 18.51
C GLN A 150 7.28 -14.29 19.91
N GLY A 151 6.33 -14.48 20.83
CA GLY A 151 6.57 -14.78 22.23
C GLY A 151 7.01 -13.58 23.09
N CYS A 152 7.23 -12.40 22.46
CA CYS A 152 7.59 -11.18 23.21
C CYS A 152 6.37 -10.67 24.00
N PRO A 153 6.55 -10.25 25.29
CA PRO A 153 5.51 -9.54 26.01
C PRO A 153 5.13 -8.23 25.28
N LEU A 154 3.85 -7.89 25.26
CA LEU A 154 3.39 -6.65 24.65
C LEU A 154 3.64 -5.44 25.58
N ARG A 155 4.89 -5.22 25.92
CA ARG A 155 5.37 -4.08 26.72
C ARG A 155 6.40 -3.30 25.91
N GLN A 156 6.36 -1.97 26.02
CA GLN A 156 7.22 -1.10 25.23
C GLN A 156 8.72 -1.42 25.40
N GLU A 157 9.18 -1.68 26.64
CA GLU A 157 10.57 -2.00 26.93
C GLU A 157 11.02 -3.34 26.35
N ASP A 158 10.17 -4.38 26.43
CA ASP A 158 10.47 -5.71 25.88
C ASP A 158 10.50 -5.67 24.34
N LEU A 159 9.53 -4.97 23.73
CA LEU A 159 9.46 -4.76 22.29
C LEU A 159 10.68 -3.99 21.77
N LEU A 160 11.04 -2.90 22.47
CA LEU A 160 12.18 -2.08 22.09
C LEU A 160 13.48 -2.89 22.11
N ALA A 161 13.71 -3.67 23.18
CA ALA A 161 14.91 -4.50 23.31
C ALA A 161 15.05 -5.49 22.14
N ARG A 162 13.95 -6.07 21.66
CA ARG A 162 13.97 -6.96 20.51
C ARG A 162 14.15 -6.22 19.18
N LEU A 163 13.50 -5.06 19.03
CA LEU A 163 13.56 -4.27 17.80
C LEU A 163 14.92 -3.60 17.59
N GLU A 164 15.70 -3.38 18.66
CA GLU A 164 17.08 -2.87 18.58
C GLU A 164 18.08 -3.89 18.01
N GLU A 165 17.71 -5.19 17.96
CA GLU A 165 18.53 -6.23 17.35
C GLU A 165 18.56 -6.14 15.80
N VAL A 166 17.63 -5.37 15.19
CA VAL A 166 17.47 -5.26 13.74
C VAL A 166 17.33 -3.81 13.28
N ASP A 167 17.60 -3.59 12.02
CA ASP A 167 17.33 -2.29 11.39
C ASP A 167 15.86 -2.20 10.94
N VAL A 168 15.00 -1.65 11.80
CA VAL A 168 13.56 -1.48 11.57
C VAL A 168 13.29 -0.66 10.30
N SER A 169 14.18 0.24 9.90
CA SER A 169 13.97 1.08 8.71
C SER A 169 13.96 0.29 7.39
N ARG A 170 14.49 -0.93 7.39
CA ARG A 170 14.43 -1.84 6.24
C ARG A 170 13.03 -2.42 6.04
N TYR A 171 12.27 -2.60 7.12
CA TYR A 171 10.89 -3.10 7.10
C TYR A 171 9.89 -1.97 6.93
N PHE A 172 10.17 -0.81 7.54
CA PHE A 172 9.30 0.36 7.49
C PHE A 172 10.14 1.61 7.23
N ALA A 173 10.20 2.06 6.00
CA ALA A 173 11.01 3.22 5.62
C ALA A 173 10.71 4.43 6.52
N GLY A 174 11.76 4.97 7.16
CA GLY A 174 11.62 6.13 8.04
C GLY A 174 11.11 5.85 9.46
N LEU A 175 10.84 4.59 9.83
CA LEU A 175 10.41 4.22 11.18
C LEU A 175 11.61 3.70 11.98
N THR A 176 11.67 4.10 13.26
CA THR A 176 12.69 3.64 14.22
C THR A 176 12.17 2.50 15.09
N ALA A 177 13.08 1.76 15.76
CA ALA A 177 12.72 0.74 16.74
C ALA A 177 11.79 1.29 17.84
N GLY A 178 12.13 2.44 18.41
CA GLY A 178 11.28 3.11 19.41
C GLY A 178 9.91 3.51 18.87
N GLY A 179 9.84 4.01 17.63
CA GLY A 179 8.59 4.37 17.00
C GLY A 179 7.68 3.17 16.75
N LEU A 180 8.24 2.02 16.35
CA LEU A 180 7.46 0.79 16.18
C LEU A 180 7.02 0.20 17.52
N ALA A 181 7.90 0.16 18.52
CA ALA A 181 7.57 -0.28 19.89
C ALA A 181 6.40 0.54 20.47
N ASP A 182 6.40 1.85 20.26
CA ASP A 182 5.32 2.75 20.67
C ASP A 182 3.99 2.47 19.94
N ILE A 183 4.04 2.17 18.63
CA ILE A 183 2.85 1.78 17.87
C ILE A 183 2.25 0.49 18.41
N LEU A 184 3.06 -0.52 18.68
CA LEU A 184 2.59 -1.84 19.09
C LEU A 184 2.05 -1.84 20.51
N SER A 185 2.64 -1.05 21.42
CA SER A 185 2.28 -1.04 22.83
C SER A 185 1.11 -0.13 23.21
N THR A 186 0.78 0.87 22.35
CA THR A 186 -0.25 1.88 22.63
C THR A 186 -1.55 1.59 21.90
#